data_6d6883e0dc905b7943d98128e77e5e11
#
_entry.id   6d6883e0dc905b7943d98128e77e5e11
#
_cell.length_a   1.000
_cell.length_b   1.000
_cell.length_c   1.000
_cell.angle_alpha   90.00
_cell.angle_beta   90.00
_cell.angle_gamma   90.00
#
_symmetry.space_group_name_H-M   'P 1'
#
loop_
_entity.id
_entity.type
_entity.pdbx_description
1 polymer ?
#
loop_
_entity_poly.entity_id
_entity_poly.type
_entity_poly.pdbx_seq_one_letter_code
_entity_poly.pdbx_strand_id
1 'polypeptide(L)'
;PLVHGMWLSATAQHAVQALDDKGAHYEIAGWTYNMYGMVQLDDKVEISIERVGKVEHGGMAFEVTCRIDGQLVSRGTALVRAPKSAFVYPGQGIQKQGMVLDERAKSPAARSVWERADKLTRSKLGFSILAVVRDNPKELTANGVTYRHPDGLLNLTQFTQVALATVAYAQTARLREAGSDIWPAYFAGHSLGEYNALSAFADIIPLETELELVFHRGSTMHHLIERDAQGRSNYRMGALRPNQFGVNDAHVKEYVESVAKASGEFLEIVNYNLAGQQYAIAGTIAGLKYLQADAS
;
A
#
# COMPACT_ATOMS: atom_id res chain seq x y z
N PRO A 1 -20.85 12.28 51.01
CA PRO A 1 -19.89 13.13 50.30
C PRO A 1 -20.14 13.06 48.79
N LEU A 2 -19.99 14.18 48.13
CA LEU A 2 -20.19 14.29 46.66
C LEU A 2 -18.90 14.00 45.89
N VAL A 3 -19.03 13.33 44.75
CA VAL A 3 -17.97 13.15 43.78
C VAL A 3 -17.81 14.46 42.99
N HIS A 4 -16.58 14.92 42.81
CA HIS A 4 -16.32 16.11 42.00
C HIS A 4 -16.67 15.85 40.53
N GLY A 5 -17.47 16.73 39.91
CA GLY A 5 -17.95 16.52 38.55
C GLY A 5 -16.84 16.36 37.50
N MET A 6 -15.69 17.07 37.66
CA MET A 6 -14.54 16.90 36.77
C MET A 6 -13.90 15.52 36.87
N TRP A 7 -13.99 14.85 38.03
CA TRP A 7 -13.53 13.47 38.15
C TRP A 7 -14.40 12.53 37.31
N LEU A 8 -15.73 12.68 37.36
CA LEU A 8 -16.63 11.88 36.53
C LEU A 8 -16.41 12.16 35.04
N SER A 9 -16.22 13.42 34.67
CA SER A 9 -15.87 13.82 33.29
C SER A 9 -14.59 13.14 32.81
N ALA A 10 -13.53 13.16 33.60
CA ALA A 10 -12.27 12.50 33.27
C ALA A 10 -12.43 10.97 33.15
N THR A 11 -13.21 10.34 34.05
CA THR A 11 -13.51 8.91 34.00
C THR A 11 -14.27 8.53 32.72
N ALA A 12 -15.27 9.33 32.35
CA ALA A 12 -16.01 9.13 31.10
C ALA A 12 -15.11 9.30 29.85
N GLN A 13 -14.20 10.27 29.90
CA GLN A 13 -13.21 10.46 28.83
C GLN A 13 -12.25 9.26 28.70
N HIS A 14 -11.75 8.74 29.82
CA HIS A 14 -10.94 7.51 29.82
C HIS A 14 -11.69 6.31 29.27
N ALA A 15 -12.99 6.18 29.59
CA ALA A 15 -13.80 5.10 29.03
C ALA A 15 -13.90 5.18 27.50
N VAL A 16 -14.01 6.38 26.92
CA VAL A 16 -13.96 6.56 25.45
C VAL A 16 -12.58 6.18 24.88
N GLN A 17 -11.52 6.61 25.53
CA GLN A 17 -10.15 6.27 25.07
C GLN A 17 -9.91 4.76 25.07
N ALA A 18 -10.46 4.04 26.03
CA ALA A 18 -10.30 2.60 26.17
C ALA A 18 -11.15 1.74 25.22
N LEU A 19 -12.00 2.34 24.37
CA LEU A 19 -12.83 1.61 23.40
C LEU A 19 -12.08 1.04 22.21
N ASP A 20 -10.81 1.40 22.00
CA ASP A 20 -10.02 0.85 20.89
C ASP A 20 -9.75 -0.64 21.15
N ASP A 21 -10.33 -1.49 20.31
CA ASP A 21 -10.23 -2.95 20.35
C ASP A 21 -8.83 -3.48 20.02
N LYS A 22 -7.94 -2.63 19.48
CA LYS A 22 -6.55 -2.97 19.14
C LYS A 22 -5.55 -2.64 20.25
N GLY A 23 -6.02 -2.19 21.40
CA GLY A 23 -5.18 -1.83 22.54
C GLY A 23 -4.43 -0.50 22.39
N ALA A 24 -4.67 0.25 21.31
CA ALA A 24 -4.27 1.63 21.17
C ALA A 24 -5.33 2.54 21.81
N HIS A 25 -4.94 3.62 22.46
CA HIS A 25 -5.91 4.57 23.01
C HIS A 25 -6.41 5.52 21.91
N TYR A 26 -7.71 5.75 21.84
CA TYR A 26 -8.26 6.79 21.00
C TYR A 26 -7.75 8.18 21.42
N GLU A 27 -7.25 8.96 20.46
CA GLU A 27 -6.86 10.35 20.69
C GLU A 27 -8.10 11.25 20.62
N ILE A 28 -8.46 11.85 21.77
CA ILE A 28 -9.58 12.78 21.86
C ILE A 28 -9.12 14.15 21.39
N ALA A 29 -9.77 14.66 20.34
CA ALA A 29 -9.53 15.96 19.75
C ALA A 29 -10.47 17.03 20.31
N GLY A 30 -11.63 16.64 20.78
CA GLY A 30 -12.62 17.54 21.37
C GLY A 30 -13.45 16.83 22.43
N TRP A 31 -13.80 17.52 23.50
CA TRP A 31 -14.59 17.02 24.61
C TRP A 31 -15.55 18.10 25.13
N THR A 32 -16.83 17.76 25.17
CA THR A 32 -17.84 18.56 25.84
C THR A 32 -18.51 17.69 26.91
N TYR A 33 -18.87 18.29 28.04
CA TYR A 33 -19.46 17.54 29.14
C TYR A 33 -20.40 18.42 29.95
N ASN A 34 -21.64 17.98 30.12
CA ASN A 34 -22.67 18.66 30.88
C ASN A 34 -23.12 17.79 32.04
N MET A 35 -23.26 18.37 33.23
CA MET A 35 -23.69 17.71 34.45
C MET A 35 -25.11 18.15 34.77
N TYR A 36 -25.97 17.19 35.02
CA TYR A 36 -27.39 17.39 35.31
C TYR A 36 -27.81 16.93 36.72
N GLY A 37 -26.99 16.05 37.31
CA GLY A 37 -27.28 15.47 38.63
C GLY A 37 -26.01 15.40 39.48
N MET A 38 -26.21 15.21 40.78
CA MET A 38 -25.14 14.98 41.73
C MET A 38 -24.81 13.48 41.79
N VAL A 39 -23.54 13.17 41.96
CA VAL A 39 -23.03 11.82 42.16
C VAL A 39 -22.43 11.72 43.57
N GLN A 40 -22.84 10.72 44.33
CA GLN A 40 -22.33 10.47 45.67
C GLN A 40 -21.23 9.40 45.65
N LEU A 41 -20.43 9.35 46.70
CA LEU A 41 -19.52 8.21 46.88
C LEU A 41 -20.35 6.94 46.99
N ASP A 42 -19.84 5.85 46.40
CA ASP A 42 -20.44 4.54 46.30
C ASP A 42 -21.63 4.40 45.31
N ASP A 43 -22.03 5.48 44.64
CA ASP A 43 -22.98 5.38 43.53
C ASP A 43 -22.42 4.52 42.39
N LYS A 44 -23.25 3.62 41.87
CA LYS A 44 -22.96 2.89 40.65
C LYS A 44 -23.32 3.73 39.42
N VAL A 45 -22.29 4.24 38.74
CA VAL A 45 -22.46 5.01 37.50
C VAL A 45 -22.34 4.08 36.30
N GLU A 46 -23.39 3.98 35.53
CA GLU A 46 -23.38 3.34 34.21
C GLU A 46 -22.92 4.37 33.15
N ILE A 47 -21.88 4.05 32.43
CA ILE A 47 -21.35 4.87 31.33
C ILE A 47 -21.69 4.18 30.01
N SER A 48 -22.57 4.80 29.22
CA SER A 48 -22.92 4.36 27.88
C SER A 48 -22.22 5.25 26.86
N ILE A 49 -21.61 4.61 25.86
CA ILE A 49 -20.86 5.31 24.80
C ILE A 49 -21.41 4.84 23.46
N GLU A 50 -21.92 5.78 22.68
CA GLU A 50 -22.54 5.50 21.38
C GLU A 50 -21.86 6.31 20.28
N ARG A 51 -21.51 5.66 19.17
CA ARG A 51 -21.00 6.35 18.01
C ARG A 51 -22.16 7.02 17.27
N VAL A 52 -22.17 8.36 17.28
CA VAL A 52 -23.26 9.18 16.71
C VAL A 52 -22.90 9.79 15.36
N GLY A 53 -21.63 9.77 14.94
CA GLY A 53 -21.27 10.37 13.68
C GLY A 53 -19.81 10.14 13.25
N LYS A 54 -19.51 10.68 12.07
CA LYS A 54 -18.16 10.82 11.54
C LYS A 54 -17.74 12.27 11.63
N VAL A 55 -16.44 12.51 11.79
CA VAL A 55 -15.79 13.81 11.71
C VAL A 55 -14.89 13.80 10.47
N GLU A 56 -14.58 14.98 9.96
CA GLU A 56 -13.65 15.14 8.82
C GLU A 56 -12.38 14.31 9.00
N HIS A 57 -11.83 13.84 7.89
CA HIS A 57 -10.63 13.02 7.83
C HIS A 57 -10.71 11.67 8.56
N GLY A 58 -11.92 11.11 8.68
CA GLY A 58 -12.13 9.76 9.22
C GLY A 58 -12.19 9.70 10.75
N GLY A 59 -12.31 10.84 11.42
CA GLY A 59 -12.58 10.89 12.85
C GLY A 59 -13.99 10.40 13.19
N MET A 60 -14.27 10.23 14.47
CA MET A 60 -15.55 9.75 14.99
C MET A 60 -16.09 10.71 16.05
N ALA A 61 -17.41 10.83 16.10
CA ALA A 61 -18.12 11.48 17.18
C ALA A 61 -18.84 10.44 18.03
N PHE A 62 -18.61 10.47 19.34
CA PHE A 62 -19.30 9.63 20.30
C PHE A 62 -20.15 10.50 21.24
N GLU A 63 -21.36 10.03 21.53
CA GLU A 63 -22.14 10.52 22.65
C GLU A 63 -21.82 9.65 23.87
N VAL A 64 -21.61 10.31 25.01
CA VAL A 64 -21.34 9.65 26.28
C VAL A 64 -22.42 10.06 27.27
N THR A 65 -23.12 9.09 27.86
CA THR A 65 -24.13 9.32 28.89
C THR A 65 -23.75 8.58 30.15
N CYS A 66 -23.87 9.26 31.29
CA CYS A 66 -23.72 8.63 32.62
C CYS A 66 -25.06 8.61 33.33
N ARG A 67 -25.41 7.46 33.88
CA ARG A 67 -26.68 7.25 34.58
C ARG A 67 -26.46 6.59 35.94
N ILE A 68 -27.34 6.91 36.91
CA ILE A 68 -27.45 6.24 38.20
C ILE A 68 -28.89 5.77 38.31
N ASP A 69 -29.13 4.50 38.53
CA ASP A 69 -30.47 3.89 38.60
C ASP A 69 -31.40 4.30 37.45
N GLY A 70 -30.80 4.38 36.23
CA GLY A 70 -31.49 4.77 35.00
C GLY A 70 -31.65 6.30 34.80
N GLN A 71 -31.39 7.11 35.82
CA GLN A 71 -31.49 8.59 35.72
C GLN A 71 -30.22 9.18 35.13
N LEU A 72 -30.39 10.07 34.17
CA LEU A 72 -29.28 10.79 33.54
C LEU A 72 -28.67 11.77 34.51
N VAL A 73 -27.37 11.58 34.81
CA VAL A 73 -26.60 12.50 35.69
C VAL A 73 -25.60 13.37 34.87
N SER A 74 -25.18 12.90 33.74
CA SER A 74 -24.32 13.71 32.82
C SER A 74 -24.40 13.20 31.40
N ARG A 75 -24.01 14.09 30.45
CA ARG A 75 -23.91 13.79 29.02
C ARG A 75 -22.75 14.57 28.42
N GLY A 76 -22.00 13.93 27.56
CA GLY A 76 -20.90 14.54 26.84
C GLY A 76 -20.82 14.11 25.38
N THR A 77 -19.97 14.79 24.64
CA THR A 77 -19.59 14.42 23.28
C THR A 77 -18.09 14.35 23.19
N ALA A 78 -17.58 13.25 22.69
CA ALA A 78 -16.17 13.08 22.35
C ALA A 78 -15.97 13.13 20.85
N LEU A 79 -15.08 14.00 20.39
CA LEU A 79 -14.55 13.97 19.03
C LEU A 79 -13.21 13.24 19.07
N VAL A 80 -13.12 12.14 18.33
CA VAL A 80 -11.96 11.26 18.31
C VAL A 80 -11.29 11.36 16.96
N ARG A 81 -9.97 11.54 16.95
CA ARG A 81 -9.17 11.54 15.72
C ARG A 81 -9.18 10.17 15.07
N ALA A 82 -9.09 10.16 13.73
CA ALA A 82 -8.85 8.94 13.00
C ALA A 82 -7.52 8.31 13.41
N PRO A 83 -7.42 6.97 13.47
CA PRO A 83 -6.14 6.29 13.61
C PRO A 83 -5.18 6.73 12.50
N LYS A 84 -3.92 6.91 12.85
CA LYS A 84 -2.89 7.17 11.84
C LYS A 84 -2.80 5.98 10.90
N SER A 85 -2.92 6.24 9.62
CA SER A 85 -2.82 5.25 8.55
C SER A 85 -1.79 5.67 7.52
N ALA A 86 -1.34 4.70 6.71
CA ALA A 86 -0.46 4.95 5.59
C ALA A 86 -1.02 4.29 4.33
N PHE A 87 -0.94 4.98 3.19
CA PHE A 87 -1.17 4.38 1.88
C PHE A 87 0.18 3.90 1.34
N VAL A 88 0.26 2.62 1.03
CA VAL A 88 1.48 1.98 0.55
C VAL A 88 1.27 1.41 -0.84
N TYR A 89 2.15 1.80 -1.76
CA TYR A 89 2.08 1.40 -3.16
C TYR A 89 3.19 0.39 -3.46
N PRO A 90 2.85 -0.86 -3.80
CA PRO A 90 3.84 -1.89 -4.10
C PRO A 90 4.53 -1.65 -5.44
N GLY A 91 5.71 -2.26 -5.59
CA GLY A 91 6.42 -2.36 -6.85
C GLY A 91 5.93 -3.50 -7.74
N GLN A 92 6.75 -3.86 -8.73
CA GLN A 92 6.48 -4.98 -9.64
C GLN A 92 6.54 -6.34 -8.91
N GLY A 93 5.84 -7.35 -9.46
CA GLY A 93 5.81 -8.73 -8.97
C GLY A 93 4.43 -9.21 -8.55
N ILE A 94 3.45 -8.31 -8.49
CA ILE A 94 2.06 -8.63 -8.10
C ILE A 94 1.08 -8.64 -9.28
N GLN A 95 1.56 -8.33 -10.49
CA GLN A 95 0.74 -8.25 -11.69
C GLN A 95 0.16 -9.63 -12.06
N LYS A 96 -1.07 -9.63 -12.49
CA LYS A 96 -1.76 -10.81 -13.04
C LYS A 96 -2.79 -10.41 -14.08
N GLN A 97 -3.08 -11.33 -14.99
CA GLN A 97 -4.12 -11.14 -16.00
C GLN A 97 -5.47 -10.82 -15.34
N GLY A 98 -6.18 -9.85 -15.88
CA GLY A 98 -7.51 -9.45 -15.41
C GLY A 98 -7.54 -8.67 -14.11
N MET A 99 -6.39 -8.31 -13.53
CA MET A 99 -6.34 -7.59 -12.24
C MET A 99 -7.19 -6.33 -12.24
N VAL A 100 -8.02 -6.17 -11.20
CA VAL A 100 -8.84 -4.99 -10.91
C VAL A 100 -9.89 -4.63 -11.99
N LEU A 101 -10.12 -5.46 -12.99
CA LEU A 101 -11.14 -5.21 -14.00
C LEU A 101 -12.57 -5.36 -13.47
N ASP A 102 -12.78 -6.17 -12.45
CA ASP A 102 -14.04 -6.28 -11.73
C ASP A 102 -14.38 -4.98 -10.97
N GLU A 103 -13.40 -4.30 -10.43
CA GLU A 103 -13.56 -2.99 -9.79
C GLU A 103 -13.91 -1.90 -10.81
N ARG A 104 -13.30 -1.95 -11.99
CA ARG A 104 -13.66 -1.08 -13.12
C ARG A 104 -15.15 -1.20 -13.48
N ALA A 105 -15.70 -2.40 -13.43
CA ALA A 105 -17.11 -2.62 -13.73
C ALA A 105 -18.06 -1.98 -12.70
N LYS A 106 -17.63 -1.88 -11.44
CA LYS A 106 -18.44 -1.45 -10.29
C LYS A 106 -18.26 0.02 -9.90
N SER A 107 -17.12 0.64 -10.24
CA SER A 107 -16.77 2.01 -9.86
C SER A 107 -16.65 2.92 -11.08
N PRO A 108 -17.49 3.94 -11.22
CA PRO A 108 -17.35 4.99 -12.24
C PRO A 108 -15.99 5.68 -12.19
N ALA A 109 -15.46 5.98 -11.00
CA ALA A 109 -14.15 6.61 -10.86
C ALA A 109 -13.03 5.71 -11.36
N ALA A 110 -13.01 4.42 -10.99
CA ALA A 110 -12.04 3.47 -11.51
C ALA A 110 -12.18 3.29 -13.03
N ARG A 111 -13.41 3.24 -13.55
CA ARG A 111 -13.67 3.16 -14.99
C ARG A 111 -13.07 4.34 -15.76
N SER A 112 -13.28 5.56 -15.28
CA SER A 112 -12.72 6.77 -15.87
C SER A 112 -11.18 6.72 -15.94
N VAL A 113 -10.53 6.21 -14.91
CA VAL A 113 -9.06 6.03 -14.90
C VAL A 113 -8.63 5.06 -16.00
N TRP A 114 -9.28 3.91 -16.10
CA TRP A 114 -8.97 2.91 -17.13
C TRP A 114 -9.19 3.45 -18.56
N GLU A 115 -10.24 4.23 -18.79
CA GLU A 115 -10.54 4.85 -20.09
C GLU A 115 -9.49 5.91 -20.46
N ARG A 116 -9.08 6.76 -19.52
CA ARG A 116 -7.99 7.73 -19.69
C ARG A 116 -6.67 7.04 -20.01
N ALA A 117 -6.32 6.02 -19.25
CA ALA A 117 -5.09 5.23 -19.44
C ALA A 117 -5.09 4.54 -20.80
N ASP A 118 -6.19 3.89 -21.19
CA ASP A 118 -6.29 3.19 -22.48
C ASP A 118 -6.24 4.17 -23.66
N LYS A 119 -6.88 5.33 -23.53
CA LYS A 119 -6.82 6.40 -24.54
C LYS A 119 -5.38 6.89 -24.73
N LEU A 120 -4.66 7.14 -23.63
CA LEU A 120 -3.28 7.60 -23.70
C LEU A 120 -2.38 6.54 -24.34
N THR A 121 -2.42 5.30 -23.84
CA THR A 121 -1.53 4.24 -24.33
C THR A 121 -1.77 3.92 -25.79
N ARG A 122 -3.02 3.97 -26.27
CA ARG A 122 -3.34 3.84 -27.70
C ARG A 122 -2.75 4.98 -28.54
N SER A 123 -2.93 6.21 -28.09
CA SER A 123 -2.54 7.38 -28.87
C SER A 123 -1.05 7.66 -28.86
N LYS A 124 -0.36 7.41 -27.76
CA LYS A 124 1.06 7.75 -27.57
C LYS A 124 1.98 6.53 -27.68
N LEU A 125 1.57 5.40 -27.11
CA LEU A 125 2.41 4.22 -27.01
C LEU A 125 2.06 3.12 -28.02
N GLY A 126 0.92 3.27 -28.74
CA GLY A 126 0.53 2.38 -29.83
C GLY A 126 -0.10 1.05 -29.36
N PHE A 127 -0.55 0.94 -28.11
CA PHE A 127 -1.20 -0.27 -27.59
C PHE A 127 -2.35 0.05 -26.64
N SER A 128 -3.23 -0.91 -26.42
CA SER A 128 -4.28 -0.83 -25.40
C SER A 128 -3.81 -1.46 -24.10
N ILE A 129 -3.65 -0.65 -23.04
CA ILE A 129 -3.32 -1.20 -21.71
C ILE A 129 -4.46 -2.06 -21.17
N LEU A 130 -5.70 -1.70 -21.49
CA LEU A 130 -6.87 -2.48 -21.09
C LEU A 130 -6.87 -3.88 -21.73
N ALA A 131 -6.52 -3.98 -23.01
CA ALA A 131 -6.39 -5.28 -23.69
C ALA A 131 -5.20 -6.07 -23.14
N VAL A 132 -4.06 -5.43 -22.88
CA VAL A 132 -2.90 -6.09 -22.29
C VAL A 132 -3.23 -6.70 -20.93
N VAL A 133 -3.93 -5.96 -20.05
CA VAL A 133 -4.31 -6.49 -18.73
C VAL A 133 -5.37 -7.58 -18.83
N ARG A 134 -6.37 -7.42 -19.70
CA ARG A 134 -7.47 -8.37 -19.85
C ARG A 134 -7.00 -9.69 -20.45
N ASP A 135 -6.23 -9.62 -21.54
CA ASP A 135 -5.92 -10.77 -22.39
C ASP A 135 -4.51 -11.33 -22.16
N ASN A 136 -3.61 -10.54 -21.59
CA ASN A 136 -2.19 -10.84 -21.43
C ASN A 136 -1.55 -11.47 -22.69
N PRO A 137 -1.62 -10.81 -23.84
CA PRO A 137 -1.17 -11.40 -25.10
C PRO A 137 0.33 -11.74 -25.06
N LYS A 138 0.74 -12.79 -25.78
CA LYS A 138 2.15 -13.20 -25.86
C LYS A 138 2.96 -12.36 -26.84
N GLU A 139 2.27 -11.68 -27.75
CA GLU A 139 2.87 -10.82 -28.77
C GLU A 139 2.00 -9.60 -29.03
N LEU A 140 2.64 -8.47 -29.27
CA LEU A 140 1.99 -7.22 -29.66
C LEU A 140 2.97 -6.37 -30.46
N THR A 141 2.48 -5.75 -31.55
CA THR A 141 3.24 -4.72 -32.28
C THR A 141 2.67 -3.35 -31.93
N ALA A 142 3.52 -2.46 -31.45
CA ALA A 142 3.17 -1.08 -31.09
C ALA A 142 4.23 -0.12 -31.62
N ASN A 143 3.79 0.93 -32.34
CA ASN A 143 4.69 1.93 -32.95
C ASN A 143 5.86 1.31 -33.75
N GLY A 144 5.59 0.22 -34.49
CA GLY A 144 6.58 -0.47 -35.30
C GLY A 144 7.53 -1.41 -34.56
N VAL A 145 7.38 -1.54 -33.24
CA VAL A 145 8.16 -2.46 -32.40
C VAL A 145 7.31 -3.66 -32.01
N THR A 146 7.81 -4.87 -32.25
CA THR A 146 7.15 -6.11 -31.84
C THR A 146 7.71 -6.59 -30.50
N TYR A 147 6.83 -6.71 -29.51
CA TYR A 147 7.13 -7.20 -28.17
C TYR A 147 6.64 -8.64 -28.01
N ARG A 148 7.44 -9.50 -27.38
CA ARG A 148 7.12 -10.93 -27.17
C ARG A 148 7.54 -11.37 -25.78
N HIS A 149 6.68 -12.18 -25.14
CA HIS A 149 7.01 -12.89 -23.91
C HIS A 149 6.22 -14.21 -23.85
N PRO A 150 6.87 -15.36 -23.52
CA PRO A 150 6.21 -16.66 -23.51
C PRO A 150 5.03 -16.75 -22.54
N ASP A 151 5.11 -16.03 -21.42
CA ASP A 151 4.10 -16.00 -20.36
C ASP A 151 3.19 -14.76 -20.43
N GLY A 152 3.21 -14.03 -21.56
CA GLY A 152 2.41 -12.85 -21.79
C GLY A 152 3.12 -11.54 -21.43
N LEU A 153 2.66 -10.45 -22.07
CA LEU A 153 3.31 -9.13 -22.02
C LEU A 153 3.28 -8.46 -20.66
N LEU A 154 2.40 -8.87 -19.75
CA LEU A 154 2.43 -8.41 -18.35
C LEU A 154 3.72 -8.81 -17.62
N ASN A 155 4.54 -9.69 -18.20
CA ASN A 155 5.86 -10.06 -17.67
C ASN A 155 7.01 -9.26 -18.30
N LEU A 156 6.72 -8.36 -19.24
CA LEU A 156 7.68 -7.37 -19.73
C LEU A 156 7.54 -6.09 -18.90
N THR A 157 8.64 -5.64 -18.30
CA THR A 157 8.63 -4.58 -17.30
C THR A 157 7.98 -3.27 -17.78
N GLN A 158 8.10 -2.90 -19.06
CA GLN A 158 7.45 -1.70 -19.62
C GLN A 158 5.92 -1.79 -19.60
N PHE A 159 5.34 -2.98 -19.86
CA PHE A 159 3.89 -3.18 -19.77
C PHE A 159 3.43 -3.40 -18.33
N THR A 160 4.24 -4.12 -17.54
CA THR A 160 3.97 -4.31 -16.10
C THR A 160 3.83 -2.98 -15.39
N GLN A 161 4.76 -2.05 -15.62
CA GLN A 161 4.76 -0.76 -14.93
C GLN A 161 3.54 0.09 -15.30
N VAL A 162 3.17 0.15 -16.58
CA VAL A 162 1.96 0.87 -17.04
C VAL A 162 0.69 0.25 -16.45
N ALA A 163 0.61 -1.09 -16.42
CA ALA A 163 -0.54 -1.78 -15.86
C ALA A 163 -0.69 -1.50 -14.36
N LEU A 164 0.39 -1.61 -13.58
CA LEU A 164 0.36 -1.38 -12.13
C LEU A 164 0.13 0.09 -11.77
N ALA A 165 0.65 1.04 -12.56
CA ALA A 165 0.35 2.46 -12.38
C ALA A 165 -1.15 2.75 -12.61
N THR A 166 -1.73 2.18 -13.67
CA THR A 166 -3.17 2.29 -13.94
C THR A 166 -4.00 1.70 -12.80
N VAL A 167 -3.63 0.51 -12.30
CA VAL A 167 -4.29 -0.15 -11.18
C VAL A 167 -4.22 0.70 -9.90
N ALA A 168 -3.04 1.18 -9.56
CA ALA A 168 -2.83 2.00 -8.35
C ALA A 168 -3.71 3.26 -8.37
N TYR A 169 -3.75 3.93 -9.52
CA TYR A 169 -4.58 5.13 -9.68
C TYR A 169 -6.08 4.80 -9.64
N ALA A 170 -6.50 3.72 -10.30
CA ALA A 170 -7.90 3.29 -10.31
C ALA A 170 -8.40 2.89 -8.92
N GLN A 171 -7.60 2.15 -8.16
CA GLN A 171 -7.94 1.76 -6.79
C GLN A 171 -7.99 2.96 -5.84
N THR A 172 -7.07 3.91 -5.97
CA THR A 172 -7.09 5.15 -5.19
C THR A 172 -8.33 5.99 -5.51
N ALA A 173 -8.68 6.13 -6.80
CA ALA A 173 -9.88 6.82 -7.23
C ALA A 173 -11.16 6.17 -6.68
N ARG A 174 -11.24 4.84 -6.71
CA ARG A 174 -12.34 4.08 -6.12
C ARG A 174 -12.48 4.27 -4.62
N LEU A 175 -11.37 4.25 -3.88
CA LEU A 175 -11.39 4.50 -2.44
C LEU A 175 -11.94 5.89 -2.12
N ARG A 176 -11.53 6.90 -2.88
CA ARG A 176 -12.06 8.27 -2.74
C ARG A 176 -13.56 8.33 -3.08
N GLU A 177 -13.99 7.68 -4.16
CA GLU A 177 -15.41 7.61 -4.57
C GLU A 177 -16.28 6.92 -3.51
N ALA A 178 -15.79 5.89 -2.86
CA ALA A 178 -16.51 5.18 -1.80
C ALA A 178 -16.73 6.04 -0.53
N GLY A 179 -16.28 7.29 -0.53
CA GLY A 179 -16.43 8.20 0.61
C GLY A 179 -15.61 7.74 1.81
N SER A 180 -14.54 7.00 1.59
CA SER A 180 -13.59 6.74 2.65
C SER A 180 -12.86 8.05 2.95
N ASP A 181 -13.35 8.79 3.93
CA ASP A 181 -12.71 9.99 4.50
C ASP A 181 -11.40 9.66 5.21
N ILE A 182 -10.80 8.51 4.88
CA ILE A 182 -9.50 8.12 5.39
C ILE A 182 -8.46 9.01 4.73
N TRP A 183 -7.97 9.96 5.52
CA TRP A 183 -6.85 10.79 5.13
C TRP A 183 -5.59 10.20 5.77
N PRO A 184 -4.73 9.51 5.00
CA PRO A 184 -3.56 8.89 5.58
C PRO A 184 -2.58 9.95 6.09
N ALA A 185 -1.93 9.65 7.22
CA ALA A 185 -0.87 10.49 7.77
C ALA A 185 0.42 10.39 6.94
N TYR A 186 0.57 9.26 6.24
CA TYR A 186 1.76 8.96 5.45
C TYR A 186 1.36 8.27 4.14
N PHE A 187 2.21 8.41 3.14
CA PHE A 187 2.18 7.58 1.95
C PHE A 187 3.59 7.18 1.57
N ALA A 188 3.74 6.02 0.97
CA ALA A 188 5.02 5.48 0.56
C ALA A 188 4.88 4.54 -0.64
N GLY A 189 5.96 4.36 -1.38
CA GLY A 189 6.02 3.42 -2.49
C GLY A 189 7.39 2.78 -2.60
N HIS A 190 7.43 1.53 -3.08
CA HIS A 190 8.68 0.83 -3.34
C HIS A 190 8.92 0.74 -4.85
N SER A 191 10.09 1.23 -5.31
CA SER A 191 10.48 1.21 -6.73
C SER A 191 9.41 1.88 -7.62
N LEU A 192 8.71 1.13 -8.49
CA LEU A 192 7.56 1.63 -9.25
C LEU A 192 6.49 2.26 -8.36
N GLY A 193 6.27 1.70 -7.17
CA GLY A 193 5.27 2.20 -6.22
C GLY A 193 5.52 3.65 -5.75
N GLU A 194 6.75 4.13 -5.79
CA GLU A 194 7.07 5.53 -5.50
C GLU A 194 6.42 6.47 -6.53
N TYR A 195 6.50 6.14 -7.82
CA TYR A 195 5.82 6.89 -8.88
C TYR A 195 4.30 6.84 -8.70
N ASN A 196 3.77 5.64 -8.41
CA ASN A 196 2.35 5.46 -8.15
C ASN A 196 1.87 6.29 -6.95
N ALA A 197 2.67 6.38 -5.88
CA ALA A 197 2.35 7.19 -4.71
C ALA A 197 2.32 8.69 -5.05
N LEU A 198 3.28 9.17 -5.83
CA LEU A 198 3.36 10.56 -6.26
C LEU A 198 2.23 10.95 -7.23
N SER A 199 1.78 10.02 -8.05
CA SER A 199 0.69 10.23 -9.00
C SER A 199 -0.69 10.00 -8.38
N ALA A 200 -0.96 8.77 -7.95
CA ALA A 200 -2.31 8.36 -7.53
C ALA A 200 -2.74 8.99 -6.20
N PHE A 201 -1.82 9.21 -5.26
CA PHE A 201 -2.14 9.77 -3.96
C PHE A 201 -1.82 11.26 -3.88
N ALA A 202 -0.58 11.65 -4.14
CA ALA A 202 -0.12 13.02 -3.94
C ALA A 202 -0.54 13.99 -5.06
N ASP A 203 -0.99 13.47 -6.20
CA ASP A 203 -1.42 14.25 -7.38
C ASP A 203 -0.34 15.22 -7.90
N ILE A 204 0.93 14.85 -7.69
CA ILE A 204 2.10 15.63 -8.15
C ILE A 204 2.40 15.33 -9.62
N ILE A 205 2.22 14.07 -10.03
CA ILE A 205 2.42 13.61 -11.42
C ILE A 205 1.04 13.26 -11.99
N PRO A 206 0.56 13.91 -13.05
CA PRO A 206 -0.67 13.51 -13.72
C PRO A 206 -0.61 12.06 -14.22
N LEU A 207 -1.73 11.35 -14.21
CA LEU A 207 -1.82 9.95 -14.67
C LEU A 207 -1.16 9.74 -16.04
N GLU A 208 -1.49 10.60 -16.98
CA GLU A 208 -1.00 10.50 -18.36
C GLU A 208 0.52 10.62 -18.45
N THR A 209 1.10 11.52 -17.65
CA THR A 209 2.55 11.72 -17.56
C THR A 209 3.22 10.53 -16.87
N GLU A 210 2.61 10.00 -15.80
CA GLU A 210 3.11 8.81 -15.12
C GLU A 210 3.18 7.62 -16.07
N LEU A 211 2.13 7.36 -16.85
CA LEU A 211 2.07 6.21 -17.76
C LEU A 211 3.17 6.28 -18.84
N GLU A 212 3.41 7.45 -19.42
CA GLU A 212 4.53 7.65 -20.36
C GLU A 212 5.89 7.44 -19.66
N LEU A 213 6.05 8.04 -18.48
CA LEU A 213 7.29 7.96 -17.71
C LEU A 213 7.65 6.51 -17.34
N VAL A 214 6.69 5.76 -16.78
CA VAL A 214 6.94 4.37 -16.34
C VAL A 214 7.07 3.40 -17.51
N PHE A 215 6.45 3.68 -18.67
CA PHE A 215 6.71 2.92 -19.89
C PHE A 215 8.16 3.10 -20.35
N HIS A 216 8.65 4.32 -20.43
CA HIS A 216 10.05 4.60 -20.80
C HIS A 216 11.02 4.07 -19.76
N ARG A 217 10.73 4.21 -18.47
CA ARG A 217 11.51 3.60 -17.39
C ARG A 217 11.63 2.09 -17.58
N GLY A 218 10.50 1.41 -17.80
CA GLY A 218 10.49 -0.04 -18.03
C GLY A 218 11.22 -0.44 -19.30
N SER A 219 11.07 0.33 -20.38
CA SER A 219 11.79 0.10 -21.63
C SER A 219 13.29 0.23 -21.45
N THR A 220 13.76 1.25 -20.75
CA THR A 220 15.17 1.43 -20.43
C THR A 220 15.71 0.26 -19.61
N MET A 221 15.01 -0.12 -18.55
CA MET A 221 15.38 -1.30 -17.73
C MET A 221 15.45 -2.57 -18.58
N HIS A 222 14.51 -2.75 -19.50
CA HIS A 222 14.47 -3.93 -20.38
C HIS A 222 15.67 -3.97 -21.33
N HIS A 223 16.02 -2.83 -21.95
CA HIS A 223 17.10 -2.77 -22.94
C HIS A 223 18.51 -2.81 -22.34
N LEU A 224 18.66 -2.44 -21.06
CA LEU A 224 19.96 -2.51 -20.37
C LEU A 224 20.41 -3.94 -20.07
N ILE A 225 19.50 -4.92 -20.12
CA ILE A 225 19.82 -6.32 -19.83
C ILE A 225 20.10 -7.08 -21.13
N GLU A 226 21.27 -7.72 -21.19
CA GLU A 226 21.66 -8.59 -22.30
C GLU A 226 20.67 -9.74 -22.51
N ARG A 227 20.37 -10.01 -23.79
CA ARG A 227 19.44 -11.07 -24.19
C ARG A 227 19.98 -11.84 -25.40
N ASP A 228 19.67 -13.12 -25.43
CA ASP A 228 19.95 -13.95 -26.60
C ASP A 228 18.98 -13.67 -27.77
N ALA A 229 19.21 -14.32 -28.90
CA ALA A 229 18.38 -14.18 -30.09
C ALA A 229 16.90 -14.59 -29.87
N GLN A 230 16.61 -15.34 -28.81
CA GLN A 230 15.27 -15.75 -28.41
C GLN A 230 14.68 -14.80 -27.33
N GLY A 231 15.35 -13.70 -27.00
CA GLY A 231 14.93 -12.71 -26.01
C GLY A 231 15.11 -13.16 -24.56
N ARG A 232 15.84 -14.25 -24.28
CA ARG A 232 16.09 -14.75 -22.93
C ARG A 232 17.33 -14.09 -22.35
N SER A 233 17.27 -13.75 -21.06
CA SER A 233 18.41 -13.22 -20.31
C SER A 233 19.01 -14.29 -19.40
N ASN A 234 20.34 -14.24 -19.23
CA ASN A 234 21.04 -15.04 -18.22
C ASN A 234 20.94 -14.44 -16.81
N TYR A 235 20.36 -13.26 -16.68
CA TYR A 235 20.22 -12.56 -15.40
C TYR A 235 18.82 -12.73 -14.83
N ARG A 236 18.73 -12.85 -13.49
CA ARG A 236 17.48 -12.93 -12.73
C ARG A 236 17.60 -12.11 -11.44
N MET A 237 16.45 -11.83 -10.87
CA MET A 237 16.35 -11.31 -9.51
C MET A 237 15.72 -12.37 -8.60
N GLY A 238 16.16 -12.39 -7.35
CA GLY A 238 15.64 -13.26 -6.31
C GLY A 238 15.44 -12.51 -4.99
N ALA A 239 14.79 -13.16 -4.04
CA ALA A 239 14.67 -12.70 -2.66
C ALA A 239 15.63 -13.51 -1.79
N LEU A 240 16.57 -12.81 -1.14
CA LEU A 240 17.47 -13.40 -0.16
C LEU A 240 16.89 -13.18 1.24
N ARG A 241 16.83 -14.23 2.04
CA ARG A 241 16.28 -14.20 3.41
C ARG A 241 17.32 -14.70 4.42
N PRO A 242 18.28 -13.87 4.84
CA PRO A 242 19.42 -14.29 5.65
C PRO A 242 19.06 -14.95 6.97
N ASN A 243 17.95 -14.52 7.59
CA ASN A 243 17.42 -15.12 8.82
C ASN A 243 17.04 -16.59 8.69
N GLN A 244 16.83 -17.10 7.47
CA GLN A 244 16.48 -18.50 7.24
C GLN A 244 17.69 -19.45 7.22
N PHE A 245 18.90 -18.91 7.02
CA PHE A 245 20.14 -19.70 6.99
C PHE A 245 21.23 -19.14 7.92
N GLY A 246 20.84 -18.34 8.91
CA GLY A 246 21.73 -17.97 10.04
C GLY A 246 22.74 -16.87 9.75
N VAL A 247 22.66 -16.14 8.63
CA VAL A 247 23.50 -14.98 8.35
C VAL A 247 22.84 -13.73 8.93
N ASN A 248 23.57 -12.98 9.73
CA ASN A 248 23.06 -11.73 10.29
C ASN A 248 23.23 -10.56 9.30
N ASP A 249 22.49 -9.49 9.54
CA ASP A 249 22.44 -8.31 8.69
C ASP A 249 23.82 -7.69 8.42
N ALA A 250 24.69 -7.64 9.44
CA ALA A 250 26.02 -7.04 9.34
C ALA A 250 26.96 -7.78 8.35
N HIS A 251 26.74 -9.09 8.14
CA HIS A 251 27.58 -9.94 7.32
C HIS A 251 26.97 -10.41 6.00
N VAL A 252 25.71 -10.05 5.71
CA VAL A 252 25.03 -10.54 4.51
C VAL A 252 25.69 -10.09 3.22
N LYS A 253 26.24 -8.88 3.18
CA LYS A 253 26.95 -8.39 2.00
C LYS A 253 28.24 -9.19 1.76
N GLU A 254 29.05 -9.38 2.79
CA GLU A 254 30.29 -10.17 2.72
C GLU A 254 30.01 -11.62 2.35
N TYR A 255 28.91 -12.20 2.84
CA TYR A 255 28.48 -13.53 2.47
C TYR A 255 28.18 -13.63 0.97
N VAL A 256 27.36 -12.71 0.42
CA VAL A 256 27.04 -12.72 -1.02
C VAL A 256 28.29 -12.50 -1.88
N GLU A 257 29.19 -11.59 -1.49
CA GLU A 257 30.46 -11.37 -2.17
C GLU A 257 31.36 -12.62 -2.14
N SER A 258 31.38 -13.34 -1.02
CA SER A 258 32.13 -14.59 -0.91
C SER A 258 31.60 -15.69 -1.81
N VAL A 259 30.27 -15.82 -1.89
CA VAL A 259 29.62 -16.77 -2.80
C VAL A 259 29.83 -16.39 -4.28
N ALA A 260 29.74 -15.09 -4.62
CA ALA A 260 30.07 -14.61 -5.95
C ALA A 260 31.51 -14.97 -6.36
N LYS A 261 32.47 -14.76 -5.46
CA LYS A 261 33.88 -15.10 -5.68
C LYS A 261 34.07 -16.64 -5.80
N ALA A 262 33.43 -17.43 -4.96
CA ALA A 262 33.55 -18.89 -4.98
C ALA A 262 32.95 -19.50 -6.24
N SER A 263 31.82 -18.99 -6.71
CA SER A 263 31.17 -19.46 -7.93
C SER A 263 31.76 -18.89 -9.23
N GLY A 264 32.48 -17.78 -9.17
CA GLY A 264 32.93 -17.03 -10.35
C GLY A 264 31.80 -16.35 -11.12
N GLU A 265 30.60 -16.26 -10.50
CA GLU A 265 29.38 -15.75 -11.10
C GLU A 265 29.01 -14.35 -10.57
N PHE A 266 28.25 -13.60 -11.34
CA PHE A 266 27.73 -12.30 -10.89
C PHE A 266 26.60 -12.50 -9.86
N LEU A 267 26.76 -11.90 -8.68
CA LEU A 267 25.76 -11.82 -7.60
C LEU A 267 25.90 -10.47 -6.90
N GLU A 268 24.81 -9.75 -6.73
CA GLU A 268 24.81 -8.45 -6.06
C GLU A 268 23.51 -8.21 -5.31
N ILE A 269 23.58 -7.69 -4.07
CA ILE A 269 22.42 -7.19 -3.35
C ILE A 269 22.04 -5.84 -3.94
N VAL A 270 20.85 -5.74 -4.53
CA VAL A 270 20.39 -4.53 -5.22
C VAL A 270 19.39 -3.73 -4.40
N ASN A 271 18.74 -4.33 -3.39
CA ASN A 271 17.84 -3.65 -2.46
C ASN A 271 17.91 -4.27 -1.06
N TYR A 272 17.99 -3.41 -0.06
CA TYR A 272 17.92 -3.75 1.36
C TYR A 272 16.51 -3.44 1.86
N ASN A 273 15.55 -4.37 1.61
CA ASN A 273 14.13 -4.12 1.85
C ASN A 273 13.76 -4.17 3.34
N LEU A 274 14.29 -5.15 4.07
CA LEU A 274 14.06 -5.33 5.50
C LEU A 274 15.30 -5.94 6.14
N ALA A 275 15.94 -5.18 7.00
CA ALA A 275 17.20 -5.54 7.63
C ALA A 275 17.19 -6.96 8.25
N GLY A 276 18.14 -7.79 7.87
CA GLY A 276 18.29 -9.17 8.32
C GLY A 276 17.21 -10.17 7.85
N GLN A 277 16.18 -9.70 7.16
CA GLN A 277 15.02 -10.54 6.80
C GLN A 277 14.78 -10.68 5.32
N GLN A 278 14.92 -9.58 4.54
CA GLN A 278 14.65 -9.64 3.11
C GLN A 278 15.46 -8.62 2.31
N TYR A 279 16.25 -9.13 1.37
CA TYR A 279 16.97 -8.34 0.37
C TYR A 279 16.59 -8.79 -1.03
N ALA A 280 16.64 -7.87 -2.00
CA ALA A 280 16.60 -8.24 -3.40
C ALA A 280 18.04 -8.49 -3.87
N ILE A 281 18.25 -9.59 -4.56
CA ILE A 281 19.54 -9.97 -5.14
C ILE A 281 19.39 -10.12 -6.65
N ALA A 282 20.33 -9.58 -7.40
CA ALA A 282 20.49 -9.81 -8.83
C ALA A 282 21.67 -10.75 -9.07
N GLY A 283 21.57 -11.59 -10.08
CA GLY A 283 22.64 -12.50 -10.43
C GLY A 283 22.40 -13.23 -11.72
N THR A 284 23.45 -13.91 -12.19
CA THR A 284 23.30 -14.93 -13.25
C THR A 284 22.46 -16.09 -12.74
N ILE A 285 21.82 -16.80 -13.64
CA ILE A 285 21.02 -18.01 -13.27
C ILE A 285 21.91 -19.02 -12.54
N ALA A 286 23.17 -19.20 -13.00
CA ALA A 286 24.11 -20.10 -12.35
C ALA A 286 24.52 -19.61 -10.95
N GLY A 287 24.81 -18.31 -10.80
CA GLY A 287 25.16 -17.71 -9.51
C GLY A 287 24.03 -17.80 -8.48
N LEU A 288 22.79 -17.52 -8.89
CA LEU A 288 21.62 -17.65 -8.00
C LEU A 288 21.37 -19.10 -7.59
N LYS A 289 21.57 -20.06 -8.47
CA LYS A 289 21.48 -21.50 -8.12
C LYS A 289 22.59 -21.93 -7.16
N TYR A 290 23.82 -21.43 -7.36
CA TYR A 290 24.93 -21.69 -6.46
C TYR A 290 24.64 -21.13 -5.07
N LEU A 291 24.18 -19.88 -4.99
CA LEU A 291 23.80 -19.24 -3.72
C LEU A 291 22.67 -19.99 -3.02
N GLN A 292 21.66 -20.46 -3.77
CA GLN A 292 20.57 -21.25 -3.20
C GLN A 292 21.06 -22.57 -2.60
N ALA A 293 22.01 -23.23 -3.26
CA ALA A 293 22.60 -24.48 -2.77
C ALA A 293 23.49 -24.25 -1.54
N ASP A 294 24.24 -23.15 -1.51
CA ASP A 294 25.11 -22.79 -0.38
C ASP A 294 24.31 -22.39 0.89
N ALA A 295 23.14 -21.75 0.69
CA ALA A 295 22.25 -21.30 1.76
C ALA A 295 21.29 -22.42 2.27
N SER A 296 21.32 -23.61 1.69
CA SER A 296 20.46 -24.76 2.07
C SER A 296 21.15 -25.67 3.08
#